data_a8ddabf4d6adb236632dfd9ee7eb1f57
#
_entry.id   a8ddabf4d6adb236632dfd9ee7eb1f57
#
_cell.length_a   1.000
_cell.length_b   1.000
_cell.length_c   1.000
_cell.angle_alpha   90.00
_cell.angle_beta   90.00
_cell.angle_gamma   90.00
#
_symmetry.space_group_name_H-M   'P 1'
#
loop_
_entity.id
_entity.type
_entity.pdbx_description
1 polymer ?
#
loop_
_entity_poly.entity_id
_entity_poly.type
_entity_poly.pdbx_seq_one_letter_code
_entity_poly.pdbx_strand_id
1 'polypeptide(L)'
;MRDQLWPGEADRLWHRRTEQGFSTIPRTLPLVMTLIDDLKGKGKDTSRVYLDLWCRQMDDSFVEVTDEDAFAYSCGYSTPGRNVRTWRERIDILRDMGFIGVRPNGSRRYGYILLYHPHKVVAEVQKSGKVSLEWWGAFAKRATEVGAVLEPPSAA
;
A
#
# COMPACT_ATOMS: atom_id res chain seq x y z
N MET A 1 22.09 -17.85 12.64
CA MET A 1 20.99 -17.88 13.64
C MET A 1 19.79 -18.71 13.14
N ARG A 2 19.19 -18.34 11.99
CA ARG A 2 18.02 -19.05 11.45
C ARG A 2 18.26 -20.54 11.30
N ASP A 3 19.33 -20.95 10.62
CA ASP A 3 19.61 -22.37 10.32
C ASP A 3 20.02 -23.17 11.57
N GLN A 4 20.44 -22.49 12.62
CA GLN A 4 20.68 -23.12 13.92
C GLN A 4 19.38 -23.41 14.66
N LEU A 5 18.38 -22.51 14.55
CA LEU A 5 17.08 -22.65 15.20
C LEU A 5 16.16 -23.59 14.42
N TRP A 6 16.27 -23.58 13.08
CA TRP A 6 15.49 -24.44 12.20
C TRP A 6 16.41 -25.18 11.21
N PRO A 7 17.14 -26.20 11.66
CA PRO A 7 18.05 -26.93 10.78
C PRO A 7 17.27 -27.72 9.70
N GLY A 8 17.80 -27.75 8.49
CA GLY A 8 17.21 -28.53 7.40
C GLY A 8 15.95 -27.96 6.76
N GLU A 9 15.58 -26.70 7.04
CA GLU A 9 14.35 -26.09 6.54
C GLU A 9 14.55 -25.20 5.29
N ALA A 10 15.76 -25.04 4.78
CA ALA A 10 16.06 -24.10 3.70
C ALA A 10 15.19 -24.32 2.46
N ASP A 11 14.88 -25.58 2.11
CA ASP A 11 14.08 -25.90 0.93
C ASP A 11 12.61 -25.50 1.03
N ARG A 12 12.15 -25.20 2.25
CA ARG A 12 10.75 -24.78 2.52
C ARG A 12 10.59 -23.28 2.54
N LEU A 13 11.67 -22.51 2.34
CA LEU A 13 11.66 -21.06 2.47
C LEU A 13 11.68 -20.40 1.09
N TRP A 14 11.08 -19.20 1.04
CA TRP A 14 11.14 -18.36 -0.13
C TRP A 14 12.55 -17.77 -0.28
N HIS A 15 13.16 -17.93 -1.46
CA HIS A 15 14.47 -17.39 -1.78
C HIS A 15 14.35 -16.34 -2.89
N ARG A 16 14.49 -15.06 -2.53
CA ARG A 16 14.34 -13.94 -3.44
C ARG A 16 15.21 -14.08 -4.71
N ARG A 17 16.42 -14.62 -4.57
CA ARG A 17 17.38 -14.70 -5.68
C ARG A 17 17.05 -15.77 -6.71
N THR A 18 16.30 -16.79 -6.30
CA THR A 18 16.01 -17.95 -7.16
C THR A 18 14.54 -18.04 -7.56
N GLU A 19 13.65 -17.29 -6.89
CA GLU A 19 12.22 -17.40 -7.13
C GLU A 19 11.64 -16.16 -7.79
N GLN A 20 10.63 -16.40 -8.62
CA GLN A 20 9.87 -15.35 -9.31
C GLN A 20 8.58 -15.02 -8.55
N GLY A 21 7.89 -13.97 -8.99
CA GLY A 21 6.59 -13.64 -8.42
C GLY A 21 6.64 -12.89 -7.11
N PHE A 22 7.64 -12.03 -6.92
CA PHE A 22 7.71 -11.14 -5.78
C PHE A 22 7.70 -9.67 -6.23
N SER A 23 7.40 -8.77 -5.30
CA SER A 23 7.47 -7.33 -5.51
C SER A 23 8.19 -6.68 -4.33
N THR A 24 8.70 -5.45 -4.53
CA THR A 24 9.31 -4.67 -3.46
C THR A 24 8.28 -3.71 -2.87
N ILE A 25 8.28 -3.63 -1.54
CA ILE A 25 7.40 -2.72 -0.81
C ILE A 25 8.21 -1.96 0.24
N PRO A 26 7.79 -0.73 0.59
CA PRO A 26 8.43 -0.01 1.69
C PRO A 26 8.30 -0.80 3.00
N ARG A 27 9.36 -0.84 3.79
CA ARG A 27 9.36 -1.56 5.09
C ARG A 27 8.44 -0.92 6.12
N THR A 28 8.02 0.32 5.89
CA THR A 28 7.06 1.06 6.73
C THR A 28 5.60 0.82 6.32
N LEU A 29 5.36 0.05 5.25
CA LEU A 29 4.03 -0.11 4.68
C LEU A 29 2.96 -0.53 5.69
N PRO A 30 3.20 -1.46 6.62
CA PRO A 30 2.18 -1.82 7.63
C PRO A 30 1.69 -0.63 8.45
N LEU A 31 2.58 0.29 8.84
CA LEU A 31 2.18 1.50 9.56
C LEU A 31 1.39 2.47 8.68
N VAL A 32 1.77 2.60 7.42
CA VAL A 32 1.01 3.41 6.45
C VAL A 32 -0.40 2.83 6.27
N MET A 33 -0.52 1.51 6.19
CA MET A 33 -1.81 0.82 6.08
C MET A 33 -2.69 1.08 7.30
N THR A 34 -2.12 1.03 8.50
CA THR A 34 -2.82 1.35 9.74
C THR A 34 -3.36 2.79 9.70
N LEU A 35 -2.55 3.72 9.25
CA LEU A 35 -2.97 5.12 9.11
C LEU A 35 -4.15 5.26 8.14
N ILE A 36 -4.07 4.62 6.98
CA ILE A 36 -5.14 4.65 5.97
C ILE A 36 -6.46 4.18 6.59
N ASP A 37 -6.44 3.06 7.28
CA ASP A 37 -7.65 2.49 7.88
C ASP A 37 -8.19 3.37 9.02
N ASP A 38 -7.32 3.92 9.86
CA ASP A 38 -7.72 4.82 10.95
C ASP A 38 -8.39 6.10 10.43
N LEU A 39 -7.89 6.65 9.32
CA LEU A 39 -8.44 7.88 8.74
C LEU A 39 -9.83 7.67 8.14
N LYS A 40 -10.21 6.45 7.80
CA LYS A 40 -11.52 6.14 7.18
C LYS A 40 -12.51 5.48 8.13
N GLY A 41 -12.07 5.10 9.31
CA GLY A 41 -12.94 4.56 10.34
C GLY A 41 -13.36 3.11 10.08
N LYS A 42 -14.26 2.63 10.95
CA LYS A 42 -14.68 1.23 10.98
C LYS A 42 -15.36 0.77 9.68
N GLY A 43 -15.11 -0.47 9.29
CA GLY A 43 -15.76 -1.11 8.16
C GLY A 43 -15.19 -0.79 6.80
N LYS A 44 -14.07 -0.07 6.74
CA LYS A 44 -13.38 0.27 5.50
C LYS A 44 -11.98 -0.35 5.52
N ASP A 45 -11.77 -1.40 4.77
CA ASP A 45 -10.50 -2.13 4.64
C ASP A 45 -9.67 -1.62 3.45
N THR A 46 -9.57 -0.31 3.33
CA THR A 46 -8.91 0.37 2.20
C THR A 46 -7.44 0.00 2.08
N SER A 47 -6.76 -0.26 3.19
CA SER A 47 -5.35 -0.62 3.21
C SER A 47 -5.07 -1.90 2.44
N ARG A 48 -6.00 -2.85 2.39
CA ARG A 48 -5.84 -4.09 1.65
C ARG A 48 -5.75 -3.84 0.14
N VAL A 49 -6.54 -2.93 -0.38
CA VAL A 49 -6.46 -2.51 -1.78
C VAL A 49 -5.10 -1.85 -2.04
N TYR A 50 -4.62 -1.02 -1.13
CA TYR A 50 -3.31 -0.38 -1.23
C TYR A 50 -2.18 -1.39 -1.30
N LEU A 51 -2.19 -2.40 -0.42
CA LEU A 51 -1.21 -3.48 -0.43
C LEU A 51 -1.24 -4.25 -1.76
N ASP A 52 -2.43 -4.60 -2.25
CA ASP A 52 -2.56 -5.33 -3.52
C ASP A 52 -1.95 -4.53 -4.69
N LEU A 53 -2.14 -3.21 -4.72
CA LEU A 53 -1.52 -2.35 -5.73
C LEU A 53 0.00 -2.39 -5.66
N TRP A 54 0.56 -2.33 -4.45
CA TRP A 54 2.02 -2.47 -4.25
C TRP A 54 2.54 -3.82 -4.74
N CYS A 55 1.75 -4.86 -4.60
CA CYS A 55 2.11 -6.20 -5.09
C CYS A 55 2.03 -6.33 -6.61
N ARG A 56 1.35 -5.42 -7.31
CA ARG A 56 1.16 -5.46 -8.76
C ARG A 56 2.11 -4.55 -9.54
N GLN A 57 2.70 -3.55 -8.89
CA GLN A 57 3.66 -2.67 -9.56
C GLN A 57 4.97 -3.39 -9.88
N MET A 58 5.67 -2.93 -10.92
CA MET A 58 6.88 -3.56 -11.45
C MET A 58 8.09 -2.62 -11.30
N ASP A 59 8.35 -2.15 -10.06
CA ASP A 59 9.44 -1.23 -9.68
C ASP A 59 9.37 0.17 -10.33
N ASP A 60 8.24 0.50 -10.96
CA ASP A 60 7.98 1.81 -11.59
C ASP A 60 6.82 2.56 -10.94
N SER A 61 6.30 2.04 -9.82
CA SER A 61 5.17 2.62 -9.08
C SER A 61 3.90 2.78 -9.92
N PHE A 62 3.74 1.95 -10.94
CA PHE A 62 2.68 2.05 -11.92
C PHE A 62 1.94 0.72 -12.04
N VAL A 63 0.60 0.78 -12.14
CA VAL A 63 -0.26 -0.39 -12.30
C VAL A 63 -1.26 -0.14 -13.43
N GLU A 64 -1.29 -1.04 -14.40
CA GLU A 64 -2.34 -1.07 -15.42
C GLU A 64 -3.46 -1.99 -14.94
N VAL A 65 -4.69 -1.48 -14.90
CA VAL A 65 -5.85 -2.25 -14.49
C VAL A 65 -6.46 -2.91 -15.73
N THR A 66 -6.19 -4.19 -15.89
CA THR A 66 -6.67 -4.98 -17.04
C THR A 66 -7.97 -5.70 -16.75
N ASP A 67 -8.23 -6.04 -15.48
CA ASP A 67 -9.38 -6.82 -15.06
C ASP A 67 -9.79 -6.41 -13.63
N GLU A 68 -10.79 -5.54 -13.53
CA GLU A 68 -11.26 -5.04 -12.24
C GLU A 68 -11.83 -6.14 -11.35
N ASP A 69 -12.45 -7.17 -11.92
CA ASP A 69 -12.97 -8.30 -11.13
C ASP A 69 -11.83 -9.06 -10.46
N ALA A 70 -10.74 -9.30 -11.16
CA ALA A 70 -9.56 -9.96 -10.59
C ALA A 70 -8.92 -9.13 -9.48
N PHE A 71 -8.84 -7.82 -9.68
CA PHE A 71 -8.32 -6.89 -8.67
C PHE A 71 -9.19 -6.89 -7.41
N ALA A 72 -10.50 -6.81 -7.59
CA ALA A 72 -11.46 -6.86 -6.48
C ALA A 72 -11.35 -8.19 -5.73
N TYR A 73 -11.28 -9.29 -6.44
CA TYR A 73 -11.17 -10.62 -5.84
C TYR A 73 -9.90 -10.77 -4.99
N SER A 74 -8.77 -10.27 -5.47
CA SER A 74 -7.50 -10.27 -4.72
C SER A 74 -7.62 -9.54 -3.39
N CYS A 75 -8.50 -8.55 -3.30
CA CYS A 75 -8.75 -7.77 -2.10
C CYS A 75 -9.81 -8.40 -1.18
N GLY A 76 -10.36 -9.56 -1.56
CA GLY A 76 -11.39 -10.24 -0.78
C GLY A 76 -12.82 -9.86 -1.14
N TYR A 77 -13.04 -9.09 -2.20
CA TYR A 77 -14.37 -8.69 -2.65
C TYR A 77 -14.88 -9.68 -3.69
N SER A 78 -15.75 -10.59 -3.26
CA SER A 78 -16.24 -11.69 -4.10
C SER A 78 -17.74 -11.70 -4.33
N THR A 79 -18.49 -10.78 -3.72
CA THR A 79 -19.95 -10.72 -3.86
C THR A 79 -20.34 -10.29 -5.28
N PRO A 80 -21.00 -11.13 -6.08
CA PRO A 80 -21.41 -10.77 -7.43
C PRO A 80 -22.24 -9.46 -7.46
N GLY A 81 -21.93 -8.58 -8.41
CA GLY A 81 -22.60 -7.30 -8.58
C GLY A 81 -22.13 -6.18 -7.63
N ARG A 82 -21.34 -6.50 -6.59
CA ARG A 82 -20.83 -5.52 -5.64
C ARG A 82 -19.31 -5.47 -5.56
N ASN A 83 -18.64 -6.51 -5.98
CA ASN A 83 -17.19 -6.66 -5.88
C ASN A 83 -16.41 -5.49 -6.51
N VAL A 84 -16.67 -5.18 -7.76
CA VAL A 84 -16.00 -4.10 -8.48
C VAL A 84 -16.39 -2.74 -7.91
N ARG A 85 -17.65 -2.56 -7.57
CA ARG A 85 -18.13 -1.31 -6.95
C ARG A 85 -17.41 -1.03 -5.63
N THR A 86 -17.27 -2.03 -4.79
CA THR A 86 -16.54 -1.91 -3.52
C THR A 86 -15.07 -1.57 -3.77
N TRP A 87 -14.43 -2.26 -4.70
CA TRP A 87 -13.05 -1.98 -5.08
C TRP A 87 -12.88 -0.54 -5.55
N ARG A 88 -13.77 -0.06 -6.42
CA ARG A 88 -13.73 1.33 -6.92
C ARG A 88 -13.88 2.35 -5.82
N GLU A 89 -14.76 2.10 -4.84
CA GLU A 89 -14.90 2.97 -3.67
C GLU A 89 -13.59 3.09 -2.90
N ARG A 90 -12.86 2.00 -2.71
CA ARG A 90 -11.57 2.00 -2.02
C ARG A 90 -10.50 2.72 -2.83
N ILE A 91 -10.51 2.56 -4.14
CA ILE A 91 -9.61 3.30 -5.04
C ILE A 91 -9.87 4.81 -4.92
N ASP A 92 -11.13 5.23 -4.94
CA ASP A 92 -11.48 6.64 -4.77
C ASP A 92 -10.99 7.19 -3.42
N ILE A 93 -11.10 6.41 -2.35
CA ILE A 93 -10.60 6.79 -1.02
C ILE A 93 -9.09 7.02 -1.05
N LEU A 94 -8.33 6.09 -1.62
CA LEU A 94 -6.88 6.22 -1.72
C LEU A 94 -6.45 7.42 -2.56
N ARG A 95 -7.16 7.67 -3.65
CA ARG A 95 -6.94 8.84 -4.49
C ARG A 95 -7.19 10.14 -3.70
N ASP A 96 -8.31 10.21 -3.00
CA ASP A 96 -8.70 11.41 -2.24
C ASP A 96 -7.75 11.68 -1.07
N MET A 97 -7.16 10.64 -0.50
CA MET A 97 -6.11 10.77 0.51
C MET A 97 -4.76 11.20 -0.06
N GLY A 98 -4.56 11.11 -1.38
CA GLY A 98 -3.32 11.46 -2.04
C GLY A 98 -2.32 10.32 -2.20
N PHE A 99 -2.66 9.09 -1.83
CA PHE A 99 -1.73 7.96 -1.93
C PHE A 99 -1.55 7.45 -3.36
N ILE A 100 -2.54 7.64 -4.21
CA ILE A 100 -2.51 7.18 -5.59
C ILE A 100 -3.03 8.24 -6.55
N GLY A 101 -2.60 8.15 -7.81
CA GLY A 101 -3.21 8.83 -8.94
C GLY A 101 -3.99 7.83 -9.78
N VAL A 102 -5.06 8.27 -10.43
CA VAL A 102 -5.91 7.44 -11.28
C VAL A 102 -6.11 8.14 -12.62
N ARG A 103 -5.97 7.40 -13.71
CA ARG A 103 -6.23 7.89 -15.07
C ARG A 103 -7.02 6.87 -15.86
N PRO A 104 -7.89 7.31 -16.78
CA PRO A 104 -8.66 6.40 -17.61
C PRO A 104 -7.80 5.77 -18.71
N ASN A 105 -8.22 4.59 -19.15
CA ASN A 105 -7.71 3.93 -20.34
C ASN A 105 -8.92 3.64 -21.25
N GLY A 106 -9.11 4.46 -22.26
CA GLY A 106 -10.30 4.37 -23.12
C GLY A 106 -11.58 4.57 -22.32
N SER A 107 -12.50 3.63 -22.42
CA SER A 107 -13.76 3.64 -21.66
C SER A 107 -13.59 3.18 -20.20
N ARG A 108 -12.45 2.63 -19.86
CA ARG A 108 -12.16 2.15 -18.51
C ARG A 108 -11.71 3.31 -17.63
N ARG A 109 -12.58 3.74 -16.71
CA ARG A 109 -12.36 4.90 -15.86
C ARG A 109 -11.15 4.72 -14.93
N TYR A 110 -10.98 3.52 -14.37
CA TYR A 110 -9.88 3.17 -13.47
C TYR A 110 -8.84 2.35 -14.23
N GLY A 111 -8.29 2.94 -15.30
CA GLY A 111 -7.40 2.21 -16.20
C GLY A 111 -5.95 2.15 -15.78
N TYR A 112 -5.45 3.25 -15.22
CA TYR A 112 -4.06 3.37 -14.79
C TYR A 112 -3.98 3.93 -13.38
N ILE A 113 -3.11 3.36 -12.57
CA ILE A 113 -2.90 3.77 -11.18
C ILE A 113 -1.42 4.05 -10.97
N LEU A 114 -1.13 5.21 -10.38
CA LEU A 114 0.21 5.59 -9.97
C LEU A 114 0.30 5.55 -8.45
N LEU A 115 1.36 4.95 -7.91
CA LEU A 115 1.61 4.90 -6.49
C LEU A 115 2.58 6.02 -6.12
N TYR A 116 2.12 6.99 -5.33
CA TYR A 116 2.98 8.06 -4.84
C TYR A 116 3.86 7.56 -3.70
N HIS A 117 4.96 8.26 -3.45
CA HIS A 117 5.87 7.93 -2.35
C HIS A 117 5.14 8.05 -1.02
N PRO A 118 4.93 6.95 -0.29
CA PRO A 118 4.05 6.97 0.89
C PRO A 118 4.54 7.90 2.00
N HIS A 119 5.85 8.06 2.18
CA HIS A 119 6.40 8.96 3.20
C HIS A 119 6.07 10.42 2.91
N LYS A 120 6.05 10.81 1.64
CA LYS A 120 5.68 12.18 1.24
C LYS A 120 4.19 12.43 1.48
N VAL A 121 3.37 11.44 1.20
CA VAL A 121 1.91 11.53 1.45
C VAL A 121 1.64 11.62 2.95
N VAL A 122 2.29 10.79 3.75
CA VAL A 122 2.16 10.82 5.22
C VAL A 122 2.57 12.18 5.79
N ALA A 123 3.63 12.77 5.28
CA ALA A 123 4.06 14.11 5.70
C ALA A 123 2.99 15.17 5.44
N GLU A 124 2.32 15.11 4.27
CA GLU A 124 1.22 16.02 3.95
C GLU A 124 0.00 15.79 4.86
N VAL A 125 -0.34 14.54 5.14
CA VAL A 125 -1.45 14.20 6.06
C VAL A 125 -1.14 14.69 7.47
N GLN A 126 0.10 14.58 7.91
CA GLN A 126 0.52 15.08 9.23
C GLN A 126 0.34 16.59 9.34
N LYS A 127 0.68 17.35 8.29
CA LYS A 127 0.48 18.80 8.29
C LYS A 127 -0.97 19.21 8.47
N SER A 128 -1.93 18.37 8.07
CA SER A 128 -3.34 18.61 8.24
C SER A 128 -3.85 18.40 9.68
N GLY A 129 -3.00 17.89 10.58
CA GLY A 129 -3.35 17.64 11.98
C GLY A 129 -4.16 16.38 12.22
N LYS A 130 -4.33 15.51 11.23
CA LYS A 130 -5.14 14.29 11.32
C LYS A 130 -4.40 13.07 11.85
N VAL A 131 -3.08 13.19 12.05
CA VAL A 131 -2.23 12.07 12.49
C VAL A 131 -1.99 12.18 13.98
N SER A 132 -2.23 11.10 14.73
CA SER A 132 -1.95 11.07 16.16
C SER A 132 -0.44 11.12 16.43
N LEU A 133 -0.06 11.69 17.58
CA LEU A 133 1.33 11.71 18.00
C LEU A 133 1.89 10.30 18.22
N GLU A 134 1.06 9.40 18.73
CA GLU A 134 1.45 8.01 18.95
C GLU A 134 1.81 7.31 17.63
N TRP A 135 0.96 7.44 16.63
CA TRP A 135 1.22 6.85 15.33
C TRP A 135 2.47 7.46 14.68
N TRP A 136 2.58 8.78 14.70
CA TRP A 136 3.73 9.49 14.13
C TRP A 136 5.04 9.05 14.78
N GLY A 137 5.05 8.89 16.11
CA GLY A 137 6.22 8.42 16.84
C GLY A 137 6.63 7.02 16.42
N ALA A 138 5.67 6.12 16.27
CA ALA A 138 5.92 4.75 15.80
C ALA A 138 6.45 4.74 14.37
N PHE A 139 5.87 5.54 13.49
CA PHE A 139 6.30 5.65 12.10
C PHE A 139 7.71 6.21 11.98
N ALA A 140 8.02 7.30 12.68
CA ALA A 140 9.35 7.91 12.67
C ALA A 140 10.40 6.95 13.20
N LYS A 141 10.10 6.23 14.27
CA LYS A 141 10.99 5.21 14.83
C LYS A 141 11.28 4.10 13.80
N ARG A 142 10.23 3.57 13.17
CA ARG A 142 10.39 2.51 12.17
C ARG A 142 11.16 3.00 10.95
N ALA A 143 10.88 4.21 10.48
CA ALA A 143 11.61 4.81 9.36
C ALA A 143 13.11 4.91 9.67
N THR A 144 13.46 5.33 10.88
CA THR A 144 14.86 5.40 11.33
C THR A 144 15.48 4.00 11.36
N GLU A 145 14.80 3.02 11.92
CA GLU A 145 15.29 1.63 12.00
C GLU A 145 15.63 1.04 10.62
N VAL A 146 14.86 1.37 9.60
CA VAL A 146 15.06 0.83 8.24
C VAL A 146 15.92 1.74 7.36
N GLY A 147 16.45 2.84 7.90
CA GLY A 147 17.30 3.77 7.17
C GLY A 147 16.56 4.64 6.17
N ALA A 148 15.25 4.78 6.30
CA ALA A 148 14.47 5.68 5.46
C ALA A 148 14.70 7.13 5.88
N VAL A 149 14.91 7.99 4.89
CA VAL A 149 15.05 9.44 5.14
C VAL A 149 13.65 10.06 5.10
N LEU A 150 13.22 10.60 6.24
CA LEU A 150 12.04 11.44 6.30
C LEU A 150 12.47 12.86 5.95
N GLU A 151 11.75 13.49 5.02
CA GLU A 151 11.98 14.89 4.73
C GLU A 151 11.73 15.71 5.99
N PRO A 152 12.65 16.64 6.37
CA PRO A 152 12.36 17.53 7.47
C PRO A 152 11.09 18.33 7.15
N PRO A 153 10.26 18.66 8.16
CA PRO A 153 9.11 19.51 7.93
C PRO A 153 9.61 20.78 7.22
N SER A 154 9.00 21.06 6.05
CA SER A 154 9.40 22.23 5.29
C SER A 154 9.23 23.46 6.19
N ALA A 155 10.34 24.20 6.38
CA ALA A 155 10.31 25.51 7.02
C ALA A 155 9.60 26.47 6.07
N ALA A 156 8.31 26.58 6.19
CA ALA A 156 7.54 27.58 5.47
C ALA A 156 6.54 28.20 6.40
#